data_8cd3f91310d94b88a21f07470d8dbfdd
#
_entry.id   8cd3f91310d94b88a21f07470d8dbfdd
#
_cell.length_a   1.000
_cell.length_b   1.000
_cell.length_c   1.000
_cell.angle_alpha   90.00
_cell.angle_beta   90.00
_cell.angle_gamma   90.00
#
_symmetry.space_group_name_H-M   'P 1'
#
loop_
_entity.id
_entity.type
_entity.pdbx_description
1 polymer ?
#
loop_
_entity_poly.entity_id
_entity_poly.type
_entity_poly.pdbx_seq_one_letter_code
_entity_poly.pdbx_strand_id
1 'polypeptide(L)'
;RQLKNSKVTHSWIDRVRIEPASQPLIAPHIDLESKDNIYHALFYQLQIKASYTRSDKSQASEYILNPIAIIQRGVIIYLLATRTDDPDVIIRTFALHRFASVEILESAAQTPDNFHLDNYLDAGGMGFSHPLFSQLPDRGKHTAVELQFTKQAGKSLTESKLSDDQTVTINSDETLTIRATVNLTSQLVWWLRGFGSGLLDAKPALLYEAVLDKPINDAQRQ
;
A
#
# COMPACT_ATOMS: atom_id res chain seq x y z
N ARG A 1 -25.34 0.91 8.66
CA ARG A 1 -26.83 0.81 8.39
C ARG A 1 -27.68 1.72 9.29
N GLN A 2 -27.26 2.09 10.50
CA GLN A 2 -28.06 2.94 11.41
C GLN A 2 -28.06 4.44 11.04
N LEU A 3 -27.06 4.96 10.32
CA LEU A 3 -26.98 6.37 9.93
C LEU A 3 -27.93 6.77 8.78
N LYS A 4 -28.55 5.81 8.08
CA LYS A 4 -29.45 6.08 6.95
C LYS A 4 -30.86 6.53 7.33
N ASN A 5 -31.25 6.50 8.60
CA ASN A 5 -32.65 6.71 9.01
C ASN A 5 -32.97 8.06 9.63
N SER A 6 -32.04 9.02 9.74
CA SER A 6 -32.35 10.39 10.17
C SER A 6 -32.31 11.35 8.98
N LYS A 7 -33.28 12.25 8.87
CA LYS A 7 -33.34 13.28 7.79
C LYS A 7 -32.09 14.15 7.75
N VAL A 8 -31.42 14.38 8.87
CA VAL A 8 -30.21 15.19 9.00
C VAL A 8 -29.00 14.42 8.42
N THR A 9 -28.93 13.11 8.64
CA THR A 9 -27.83 12.26 8.17
C THR A 9 -27.88 12.04 6.66
N HIS A 10 -29.07 11.95 6.05
CA HIS A 10 -29.22 11.90 4.60
C HIS A 10 -28.63 13.12 3.91
N SER A 11 -28.91 14.32 4.43
CA SER A 11 -28.39 15.57 3.87
C SER A 11 -26.86 15.66 3.94
N TRP A 12 -26.23 15.08 4.97
CA TRP A 12 -24.75 15.07 5.11
C TRP A 12 -24.08 14.09 4.15
N ILE A 13 -24.59 12.86 4.07
CA ILE A 13 -24.05 11.83 3.17
C ILE A 13 -24.09 12.28 1.70
N ASP A 14 -25.09 13.07 1.31
CA ASP A 14 -25.22 13.57 -0.05
C ASP A 14 -24.27 14.76 -0.36
N ARG A 15 -23.72 15.39 0.67
CA ARG A 15 -22.87 16.58 0.55
C ARG A 15 -21.38 16.33 0.75
N VAL A 16 -21.00 15.14 1.24
CA VAL A 16 -19.59 14.79 1.50
C VAL A 16 -19.20 13.62 0.61
N ARG A 17 -18.12 13.80 -0.12
CA ARG A 17 -17.49 12.76 -0.95
C ARG A 17 -15.99 12.74 -0.67
N ILE A 18 -15.41 11.54 -0.71
CA ILE A 18 -13.97 11.34 -0.71
C ILE A 18 -13.60 11.01 -2.15
N GLU A 19 -12.85 11.91 -2.78
CA GLU A 19 -12.33 11.72 -4.13
C GLU A 19 -10.89 11.24 -4.05
N PRO A 20 -10.50 10.21 -4.83
CA PRO A 20 -9.11 9.76 -4.87
C PRO A 20 -8.22 10.84 -5.50
N ALA A 21 -7.01 11.00 -4.96
CA ALA A 21 -6.02 11.93 -5.52
C ALA A 21 -5.43 11.45 -6.87
N SER A 22 -5.73 10.22 -7.28
CA SER A 22 -5.30 9.62 -8.54
C SER A 22 -6.51 9.30 -9.42
N GLN A 23 -6.26 8.70 -10.60
CA GLN A 23 -7.33 8.24 -11.49
C GLN A 23 -8.37 7.40 -10.73
N PRO A 24 -9.66 7.77 -10.75
CA PRO A 24 -10.72 6.98 -10.14
C PRO A 24 -10.81 5.59 -10.79
N LEU A 25 -10.82 4.55 -9.96
CA LEU A 25 -10.98 3.17 -10.40
C LEU A 25 -12.28 2.59 -9.82
N ILE A 26 -12.87 1.65 -10.54
CA ILE A 26 -14.02 0.88 -10.06
C ILE A 26 -13.49 -0.23 -9.15
N ALA A 27 -14.08 -0.35 -7.96
CA ALA A 27 -13.73 -1.41 -7.03
C ALA A 27 -14.06 -2.79 -7.62
N PRO A 28 -13.17 -3.78 -7.52
CA PRO A 28 -13.46 -5.12 -7.95
C PRO A 28 -14.58 -5.74 -7.11
N HIS A 29 -15.32 -6.66 -7.71
CA HIS A 29 -16.34 -7.42 -6.99
C HIS A 29 -15.65 -8.32 -5.94
N ILE A 30 -16.18 -8.30 -4.73
CA ILE A 30 -15.76 -9.18 -3.62
C ILE A 30 -16.96 -10.05 -3.27
N ASP A 31 -16.73 -11.37 -3.19
CA ASP A 31 -17.74 -12.29 -2.70
C ASP A 31 -18.09 -11.96 -1.26
N LEU A 32 -19.40 -11.74 -1.00
CA LEU A 32 -19.89 -11.25 0.29
C LEU A 32 -19.70 -12.28 1.40
N GLU A 33 -19.91 -13.56 1.12
CA GLU A 33 -19.74 -14.63 2.09
C GLU A 33 -18.28 -14.76 2.52
N SER A 34 -17.36 -14.79 1.55
CA SER A 34 -15.91 -14.81 1.85
C SER A 34 -15.48 -13.59 2.64
N LYS A 35 -15.99 -12.40 2.32
CA LYS A 35 -15.70 -11.17 3.05
C LYS A 35 -16.21 -11.24 4.49
N ASP A 36 -17.44 -11.67 4.70
CA ASP A 36 -18.04 -11.75 6.02
C ASP A 36 -17.34 -12.80 6.89
N ASN A 37 -16.94 -13.95 6.30
CA ASN A 37 -16.16 -14.97 6.97
C ASN A 37 -14.77 -14.47 7.36
N ILE A 38 -14.09 -13.70 6.51
CA ILE A 38 -12.80 -13.07 6.86
C ILE A 38 -12.96 -12.09 8.03
N TYR A 39 -13.98 -11.25 8.02
CA TYR A 39 -14.21 -10.28 9.09
C TYR A 39 -14.56 -10.96 10.41
N HIS A 40 -15.37 -12.02 10.35
CA HIS A 40 -15.69 -12.84 11.51
C HIS A 40 -14.44 -13.52 12.07
N ALA A 41 -13.62 -14.14 11.21
CA ALA A 41 -12.39 -14.80 11.63
C ALA A 41 -11.40 -13.82 12.27
N LEU A 42 -11.27 -12.60 11.73
CA LEU A 42 -10.45 -11.54 12.34
C LEU A 42 -10.98 -11.13 13.71
N PHE A 43 -12.29 -10.93 13.83
CA PHE A 43 -12.90 -10.50 15.09
C PHE A 43 -12.73 -11.53 16.21
N TYR A 44 -12.87 -12.82 15.89
CA TYR A 44 -12.76 -13.92 16.85
C TYR A 44 -11.37 -14.56 16.90
N GLN A 45 -10.39 -14.02 16.15
CA GLN A 45 -9.02 -14.53 16.08
C GLN A 45 -8.97 -16.03 15.70
N LEU A 46 -9.69 -16.40 14.64
CA LEU A 46 -9.78 -17.76 14.13
C LEU A 46 -9.01 -17.91 12.83
N GLN A 47 -8.51 -19.13 12.57
CA GLN A 47 -7.94 -19.49 11.29
C GLN A 47 -9.02 -19.60 10.21
N ILE A 48 -8.60 -19.42 8.96
CA ILE A 48 -9.45 -19.66 7.79
C ILE A 48 -8.80 -20.65 6.84
N LYS A 49 -9.61 -21.53 6.24
CA LYS A 49 -9.25 -22.26 5.03
C LYS A 49 -9.78 -21.48 3.83
N ALA A 50 -8.93 -21.18 2.87
CA ALA A 50 -9.25 -20.28 1.77
C ALA A 50 -8.77 -20.82 0.43
N SER A 51 -9.66 -20.75 -0.58
CA SER A 51 -9.30 -20.91 -1.98
C SER A 51 -8.96 -19.55 -2.57
N TYR A 52 -7.72 -19.32 -2.99
CA TYR A 52 -7.20 -18.02 -3.41
C TYR A 52 -6.44 -18.08 -4.72
N THR A 53 -6.74 -17.16 -5.64
CA THR A 53 -6.05 -17.03 -6.93
C THR A 53 -5.01 -15.90 -6.84
N ARG A 54 -3.73 -16.24 -6.96
CA ARG A 54 -2.65 -15.24 -7.02
C ARG A 54 -2.69 -14.48 -8.33
N SER A 55 -2.14 -13.25 -8.33
CA SER A 55 -2.13 -12.39 -9.53
C SER A 55 -1.32 -12.96 -10.71
N ASP A 56 -0.33 -13.79 -10.39
CA ASP A 56 0.58 -14.42 -11.36
C ASP A 56 0.12 -15.82 -11.80
N LYS A 57 -1.05 -16.28 -11.33
CA LYS A 57 -1.59 -17.61 -11.63
C LYS A 57 -3.04 -17.53 -12.09
N SER A 58 -3.43 -18.46 -12.94
CA SER A 58 -4.81 -18.65 -13.41
C SER A 58 -5.61 -19.62 -12.55
N GLN A 59 -4.96 -20.43 -11.73
CA GLN A 59 -5.60 -21.42 -10.88
C GLN A 59 -5.56 -21.02 -9.42
N ALA A 60 -6.66 -21.29 -8.71
CA ALA A 60 -6.73 -21.10 -7.27
C ALA A 60 -5.88 -22.17 -6.56
N SER A 61 -5.35 -21.79 -5.41
CA SER A 61 -4.65 -22.68 -4.48
C SER A 61 -5.31 -22.59 -3.11
N GLU A 62 -5.32 -23.70 -2.38
CA GLU A 62 -5.82 -23.73 -1.02
C GLU A 62 -4.74 -23.32 -0.02
N TYR A 63 -5.13 -22.55 0.99
CA TYR A 63 -4.27 -22.11 2.08
C TYR A 63 -5.03 -22.20 3.40
N ILE A 64 -4.31 -22.51 4.47
CA ILE A 64 -4.77 -22.23 5.84
C ILE A 64 -4.04 -20.98 6.29
N LEU A 65 -4.81 -19.95 6.60
CA LEU A 65 -4.31 -18.63 6.92
C LEU A 65 -4.63 -18.24 8.37
N ASN A 66 -3.72 -17.50 8.98
CA ASN A 66 -3.92 -16.77 10.22
C ASN A 66 -4.22 -15.29 9.88
N PRO A 67 -5.49 -14.86 9.87
CA PRO A 67 -5.86 -13.47 9.64
C PRO A 67 -5.26 -12.54 10.70
N ILE A 68 -4.66 -11.40 10.27
CA ILE A 68 -3.99 -10.46 11.18
C ILE A 68 -4.67 -9.09 11.14
N ALA A 69 -4.88 -8.53 9.93
CA ALA A 69 -5.48 -7.21 9.76
C ALA A 69 -6.12 -7.04 8.38
N ILE A 70 -7.03 -6.06 8.27
CA ILE A 70 -7.57 -5.58 7.00
C ILE A 70 -6.99 -4.21 6.69
N ILE A 71 -6.55 -4.02 5.45
CA ILE A 71 -6.08 -2.73 4.94
C ILE A 71 -6.83 -2.40 3.67
N GLN A 72 -7.41 -1.21 3.61
CA GLN A 72 -7.96 -0.68 2.36
C GLN A 72 -6.94 0.28 1.73
N ARG A 73 -6.59 0.01 0.48
CA ARG A 73 -5.71 0.88 -0.31
C ARG A 73 -6.39 1.25 -1.62
N GLY A 74 -6.82 2.50 -1.69
CA GLY A 74 -7.69 2.93 -2.79
C GLY A 74 -8.98 2.11 -2.81
N VAL A 75 -9.25 1.46 -3.94
CA VAL A 75 -10.45 0.63 -4.13
C VAL A 75 -10.25 -0.85 -3.77
N ILE A 76 -9.03 -1.25 -3.42
CA ILE A 76 -8.71 -2.64 -3.10
C ILE A 76 -8.64 -2.83 -1.58
N ILE A 77 -9.30 -3.88 -1.12
CA ILE A 77 -9.22 -4.33 0.29
C ILE A 77 -8.28 -5.53 0.34
N TYR A 78 -7.36 -5.53 1.29
CA TYR A 78 -6.37 -6.57 1.52
C TYR A 78 -6.51 -7.16 2.91
N LEU A 79 -6.40 -8.47 3.00
CA LEU A 79 -6.14 -9.19 4.24
C LEU A 79 -4.62 -9.31 4.42
N LEU A 80 -4.10 -8.92 5.59
CA LEU A 80 -2.80 -9.36 6.06
C LEU A 80 -2.96 -10.69 6.78
N ALA A 81 -2.19 -11.67 6.41
CA ALA A 81 -2.20 -12.98 7.04
C ALA A 81 -0.85 -13.67 6.92
N THR A 82 -0.57 -14.61 7.83
CA THR A 82 0.48 -15.61 7.66
C THR A 82 -0.13 -16.92 7.18
N ARG A 83 0.69 -17.79 6.59
CA ARG A 83 0.28 -19.14 6.21
C ARG A 83 0.75 -20.11 7.28
N THR A 84 -0.05 -21.10 7.57
CA THR A 84 0.31 -22.13 8.56
C THR A 84 1.43 -23.08 8.10
N ASP A 85 1.60 -23.21 6.79
CA ASP A 85 2.65 -24.03 6.15
C ASP A 85 3.95 -23.25 5.86
N ASP A 86 4.05 -21.99 6.29
CA ASP A 86 5.23 -21.14 6.11
C ASP A 86 6.08 -21.14 7.40
N PRO A 87 7.24 -21.81 7.41
CA PRO A 87 8.09 -21.87 8.60
C PRO A 87 8.66 -20.52 9.02
N ASP A 88 8.81 -19.59 8.07
CA ASP A 88 9.35 -18.24 8.31
C ASP A 88 8.27 -17.27 8.81
N VAL A 89 7.02 -17.70 8.92
CA VAL A 89 5.87 -16.91 9.40
C VAL A 89 5.77 -15.54 8.72
N ILE A 90 6.00 -15.51 7.40
CA ILE A 90 6.02 -14.26 6.62
C ILE A 90 4.61 -13.69 6.50
N ILE A 91 4.45 -12.42 6.86
CA ILE A 91 3.20 -11.68 6.64
C ILE A 91 3.03 -11.40 5.15
N ARG A 92 1.90 -11.82 4.60
CA ARG A 92 1.54 -11.68 3.18
C ARG A 92 0.26 -10.90 3.03
N THR A 93 0.10 -10.26 1.87
CA THR A 93 -1.10 -9.52 1.50
C THR A 93 -1.96 -10.34 0.54
N PHE A 94 -3.23 -10.49 0.88
CA PHE A 94 -4.22 -11.21 0.08
C PHE A 94 -5.34 -10.25 -0.31
N ALA A 95 -5.49 -9.93 -1.60
CA ALA A 95 -6.57 -9.07 -2.06
C ALA A 95 -7.92 -9.79 -1.95
N LEU A 96 -8.91 -9.18 -1.27
CA LEU A 96 -10.18 -9.84 -0.95
C LEU A 96 -10.93 -10.34 -2.18
N HIS A 97 -10.89 -9.61 -3.28
CA HIS A 97 -11.58 -9.97 -4.52
C HIS A 97 -11.00 -11.21 -5.24
N ARG A 98 -9.91 -11.78 -4.73
CA ARG A 98 -9.26 -12.98 -5.29
C ARG A 98 -9.55 -14.24 -4.50
N PHE A 99 -10.29 -14.15 -3.40
CA PHE A 99 -10.80 -15.32 -2.70
C PHE A 99 -11.98 -15.89 -3.49
N ALA A 100 -11.92 -17.18 -3.81
CA ALA A 100 -13.02 -17.93 -4.42
C ALA A 100 -13.94 -18.51 -3.34
N SER A 101 -13.38 -18.88 -2.18
CA SER A 101 -14.14 -19.32 -1.01
C SER A 101 -13.30 -19.15 0.25
N VAL A 102 -13.97 -18.96 1.39
CA VAL A 102 -13.37 -18.86 2.72
C VAL A 102 -14.24 -19.62 3.70
N GLU A 103 -13.62 -20.54 4.44
CA GLU A 103 -14.22 -21.31 5.53
C GLU A 103 -13.53 -20.93 6.84
N ILE A 104 -14.29 -20.69 7.90
CA ILE A 104 -13.77 -20.41 9.23
C ILE A 104 -13.43 -21.73 9.91
N LEU A 105 -12.25 -21.82 10.49
CA LEU A 105 -11.82 -22.99 11.27
C LEU A 105 -12.02 -22.72 12.78
N GLU A 106 -12.15 -23.79 13.56
CA GLU A 106 -12.23 -23.68 15.03
C GLU A 106 -10.88 -23.36 15.67
N SER A 107 -9.79 -23.51 14.94
CA SER A 107 -8.44 -23.26 15.42
C SER A 107 -8.18 -21.76 15.60
N ALA A 108 -7.51 -21.39 16.71
CA ALA A 108 -7.09 -20.01 16.95
C ALA A 108 -6.05 -19.56 15.94
N ALA A 109 -6.21 -18.34 15.40
CA ALA A 109 -5.23 -17.71 14.55
C ALA A 109 -4.00 -17.29 15.35
N GLN A 110 -2.82 -17.43 14.74
CA GLN A 110 -1.55 -17.02 15.34
C GLN A 110 -1.08 -15.72 14.67
N THR A 111 -0.88 -14.70 15.50
CA THR A 111 -0.23 -13.46 15.07
C THR A 111 1.25 -13.54 15.45
N PRO A 112 2.19 -13.11 14.58
CA PRO A 112 3.59 -13.05 14.92
C PRO A 112 3.84 -12.23 16.19
N ASP A 113 4.76 -12.69 17.03
CA ASP A 113 5.13 -11.97 18.24
C ASP A 113 5.58 -10.54 17.93
N ASN A 114 5.16 -9.60 18.78
CA ASN A 114 5.48 -8.17 18.61
C ASN A 114 5.00 -7.53 17.30
N PHE A 115 4.01 -8.11 16.61
CA PHE A 115 3.41 -7.46 15.45
C PHE A 115 2.61 -6.23 15.87
N HIS A 116 2.94 -5.08 15.29
CA HIS A 116 2.20 -3.84 15.39
C HIS A 116 1.88 -3.35 13.98
N LEU A 117 0.60 -3.15 13.68
CA LEU A 117 0.14 -2.77 12.35
C LEU A 117 0.77 -1.46 11.87
N ASP A 118 0.81 -0.44 12.73
CA ASP A 118 1.38 0.86 12.39
C ASP A 118 2.88 0.73 12.06
N ASN A 119 3.65 0.02 12.90
CA ASN A 119 5.07 -0.23 12.62
C ASN A 119 5.29 -1.00 11.31
N TYR A 120 4.40 -1.95 10.99
CA TYR A 120 4.45 -2.69 9.73
C TYR A 120 4.20 -1.76 8.53
N LEU A 121 3.24 -0.84 8.64
CA LEU A 121 2.92 0.12 7.58
C LEU A 121 4.05 1.14 7.42
N ASP A 122 4.56 1.69 8.51
CA ASP A 122 5.66 2.65 8.54
C ASP A 122 6.96 2.06 7.97
N ALA A 123 7.21 0.77 8.23
CA ALA A 123 8.30 0.03 7.61
C ALA A 123 8.09 -0.29 6.12
N GLY A 124 7.00 0.19 5.51
CA GLY A 124 6.70 -0.03 4.10
C GLY A 124 6.12 -1.41 3.80
N GLY A 125 5.50 -2.07 4.77
CA GLY A 125 4.95 -3.42 4.64
C GLY A 125 3.91 -3.60 3.51
N MET A 126 3.25 -2.50 3.09
CA MET A 126 2.37 -2.47 1.91
C MET A 126 3.08 -1.95 0.65
N GLY A 127 4.36 -1.58 0.75
CA GLY A 127 5.15 -1.10 -0.38
C GLY A 127 5.62 -2.25 -1.26
N PHE A 128 5.63 -2.02 -2.58
CA PHE A 128 6.31 -2.93 -3.49
C PHE A 128 7.80 -2.60 -3.52
N SER A 129 8.65 -3.61 -3.25
CA SER A 129 10.09 -3.47 -3.42
C SER A 129 10.41 -3.10 -4.87
N HIS A 130 11.33 -2.17 -5.05
CA HIS A 130 11.85 -1.84 -6.37
C HIS A 130 13.20 -2.56 -6.58
N PRO A 131 13.43 -3.23 -7.72
CA PRO A 131 14.65 -4.03 -7.93
C PRO A 131 15.95 -3.23 -7.70
N LEU A 132 16.00 -1.98 -8.15
CA LEU A 132 17.19 -1.12 -7.97
C LEU A 132 17.50 -0.81 -6.50
N PHE A 133 16.50 -0.81 -5.60
CA PHE A 133 16.71 -0.47 -4.20
C PHE A 133 17.11 -1.69 -3.34
N SER A 134 17.02 -2.90 -3.89
CA SER A 134 17.42 -4.13 -3.20
C SER A 134 18.90 -4.15 -2.80
N GLN A 135 19.73 -3.40 -3.50
CA GLN A 135 21.18 -3.26 -3.25
C GLN A 135 21.55 -2.18 -2.24
N LEU A 136 20.57 -1.35 -1.82
CA LEU A 136 20.80 -0.33 -0.80
C LEU A 136 20.77 -0.93 0.61
N PRO A 137 21.43 -0.29 1.60
CA PRO A 137 21.27 -0.63 3.00
C PRO A 137 19.77 -0.69 3.36
N ASP A 138 19.37 -1.68 4.15
CA ASP A 138 17.99 -1.92 4.55
C ASP A 138 16.96 -1.91 3.39
N ARG A 139 17.46 -2.20 2.16
CA ARG A 139 16.67 -2.18 0.91
C ARG A 139 15.95 -0.85 0.66
N GLY A 140 16.58 0.26 1.06
CA GLY A 140 16.03 1.60 0.88
C GLY A 140 14.98 2.00 1.90
N LYS A 141 14.88 1.32 3.04
CA LYS A 141 14.04 1.77 4.15
C LYS A 141 14.67 3.00 4.84
N HIS A 142 13.83 3.87 5.37
CA HIS A 142 14.25 5.06 6.13
C HIS A 142 15.39 5.84 5.46
N THR A 143 15.28 6.02 4.14
CA THR A 143 16.31 6.68 3.33
C THR A 143 16.06 8.18 3.27
N ALA A 144 17.06 8.99 3.62
CA ALA A 144 17.02 10.43 3.40
C ALA A 144 17.02 10.73 1.90
N VAL A 145 16.01 11.47 1.45
CA VAL A 145 15.89 11.91 0.05
C VAL A 145 15.99 13.43 -0.04
N GLU A 146 16.51 13.89 -1.17
CA GLU A 146 16.46 15.30 -1.58
C GLU A 146 15.83 15.34 -2.97
N LEU A 147 14.69 16.00 -3.07
CA LEU A 147 13.89 16.10 -4.30
C LEU A 147 13.82 17.56 -4.72
N GLN A 148 14.14 17.84 -5.98
CA GLN A 148 14.05 19.19 -6.53
C GLN A 148 12.89 19.28 -7.51
N PHE A 149 12.02 20.25 -7.30
CA PHE A 149 10.83 20.48 -8.10
C PHE A 149 10.79 21.89 -8.67
N THR A 150 10.09 22.06 -9.79
CA THR A 150 9.61 23.39 -10.16
C THR A 150 8.66 23.94 -9.08
N LYS A 151 8.58 25.25 -8.91
CA LYS A 151 7.72 25.91 -7.91
C LYS A 151 6.26 25.40 -7.97
N GLN A 152 5.73 25.25 -9.17
CA GLN A 152 4.35 24.82 -9.38
C GLN A 152 4.15 23.33 -8.99
N ALA A 153 5.06 22.45 -9.40
CA ALA A 153 4.92 21.02 -9.14
C ALA A 153 5.09 20.68 -7.64
N GLY A 154 6.06 21.33 -6.98
CA GLY A 154 6.33 21.09 -5.56
C GLY A 154 5.40 21.81 -4.58
N LYS A 155 4.50 22.69 -5.05
CA LYS A 155 3.67 23.54 -4.19
C LYS A 155 2.85 22.73 -3.18
N SER A 156 2.22 21.66 -3.58
CA SER A 156 1.40 20.82 -2.68
C SER A 156 2.22 20.19 -1.54
N LEU A 157 3.52 19.98 -1.74
CA LEU A 157 4.40 19.42 -0.72
C LEU A 157 4.79 20.42 0.39
N THR A 158 4.47 21.68 0.21
CA THR A 158 4.59 22.68 1.29
C THR A 158 3.46 22.57 2.31
N GLU A 159 2.34 21.96 1.91
CA GLU A 159 1.13 21.80 2.73
C GLU A 159 0.93 20.36 3.18
N SER A 160 1.31 19.39 2.32
CA SER A 160 1.19 17.94 2.58
C SER A 160 2.57 17.30 2.56
N LYS A 161 3.06 16.92 3.73
CA LYS A 161 4.43 16.40 3.90
C LYS A 161 4.56 14.94 3.49
N LEU A 162 5.76 14.56 3.03
CA LEU A 162 6.17 13.17 2.77
C LEU A 162 6.52 12.41 4.07
N SER A 163 7.04 13.14 5.07
CA SER A 163 7.42 12.61 6.37
C SER A 163 7.44 13.73 7.42
N ASP A 164 7.46 13.38 8.69
CA ASP A 164 7.46 14.35 9.78
C ASP A 164 8.70 15.25 9.79
N ASP A 165 9.84 14.70 9.37
CA ASP A 165 11.13 15.40 9.28
C ASP A 165 11.29 16.24 8.01
N GLN A 166 10.26 16.32 7.16
CA GLN A 166 10.33 17.06 5.91
C GLN A 166 10.71 18.54 6.12
N THR A 167 11.68 18.99 5.35
CA THR A 167 12.04 20.40 5.20
C THR A 167 11.86 20.85 3.76
N VAL A 168 11.50 22.14 3.59
CA VAL A 168 11.30 22.78 2.29
C VAL A 168 12.22 23.99 2.18
N THR A 169 12.97 24.07 1.10
CA THR A 169 13.81 25.24 0.78
C THR A 169 13.37 25.81 -0.57
N ILE A 170 13.14 27.11 -0.61
CA ILE A 170 12.92 27.86 -1.86
C ILE A 170 14.29 28.34 -2.33
N ASN A 171 14.70 27.90 -3.51
CA ASN A 171 15.98 28.25 -4.11
C ASN A 171 15.92 29.64 -4.79
N SER A 172 17.08 30.22 -5.10
CA SER A 172 17.17 31.53 -5.75
C SER A 172 16.57 31.57 -7.15
N ASP A 173 16.47 30.43 -7.83
CA ASP A 173 15.83 30.22 -9.12
C ASP A 173 14.33 29.87 -9.03
N GLU A 174 13.74 30.09 -7.87
CA GLU A 174 12.34 29.77 -7.51
C GLU A 174 12.00 28.27 -7.54
N THR A 175 12.95 27.36 -7.72
CA THR A 175 12.71 25.93 -7.54
C THR A 175 12.56 25.57 -6.06
N LEU A 176 11.96 24.42 -5.76
CA LEU A 176 11.77 23.91 -4.40
C LEU A 176 12.66 22.71 -4.19
N THR A 177 13.42 22.70 -3.10
CA THR A 177 14.13 21.53 -2.61
C THR A 177 13.41 20.96 -1.39
N ILE A 178 12.96 19.72 -1.48
CA ILE A 178 12.29 18.96 -0.42
C ILE A 178 13.28 17.94 0.11
N ARG A 179 13.53 17.94 1.43
CA ARG A 179 14.29 16.89 2.11
C ARG A 179 13.38 16.17 3.07
N ALA A 180 13.42 14.84 3.06
CA ALA A 180 12.55 13.99 3.85
C ALA A 180 13.19 12.60 4.03
N THR A 181 12.80 11.87 5.08
CA THR A 181 13.16 10.45 5.25
C THR A 181 11.97 9.58 4.85
N VAL A 182 12.15 8.74 3.83
CA VAL A 182 11.09 7.90 3.27
C VAL A 182 11.56 6.49 2.95
N ASN A 183 10.61 5.58 2.76
CA ASN A 183 10.91 4.25 2.22
C ASN A 183 10.94 4.31 0.69
N LEU A 184 12.04 3.89 0.09
CA LEU A 184 12.17 3.80 -1.37
C LEU A 184 11.38 2.58 -1.87
N THR A 185 10.24 2.85 -2.49
CA THR A 185 9.33 1.84 -3.01
C THR A 185 8.98 2.11 -4.47
N SER A 186 8.49 1.09 -5.17
CA SER A 186 7.95 1.29 -6.53
C SER A 186 6.83 2.34 -6.55
N GLN A 187 6.03 2.46 -5.49
CA GLN A 187 4.99 3.48 -5.40
C GLN A 187 5.57 4.89 -5.34
N LEU A 188 6.65 5.09 -4.58
CA LEU A 188 7.34 6.38 -4.56
C LEU A 188 7.85 6.75 -5.97
N VAL A 189 8.45 5.77 -6.67
CA VAL A 189 8.91 5.97 -8.06
C VAL A 189 7.75 6.34 -8.99
N TRP A 190 6.62 5.62 -8.92
CA TRP A 190 5.44 5.94 -9.74
C TRP A 190 4.86 7.30 -9.43
N TRP A 191 4.81 7.66 -8.15
CA TRP A 191 4.34 8.96 -7.70
C TRP A 191 5.26 10.09 -8.20
N LEU A 192 6.59 9.93 -8.08
CA LEU A 192 7.55 10.90 -8.61
C LEU A 192 7.47 11.04 -10.14
N ARG A 193 7.27 9.93 -10.87
CA ARG A 193 7.03 9.96 -12.33
C ARG A 193 5.80 10.79 -12.70
N GLY A 194 4.80 10.82 -11.84
CA GLY A 194 3.57 11.62 -12.03
C GLY A 194 3.80 13.12 -12.13
N PHE A 195 4.94 13.63 -11.61
CA PHE A 195 5.31 15.04 -11.74
C PHE A 195 5.90 15.41 -13.13
N GLY A 196 6.27 14.41 -13.93
CA GLY A 196 6.85 14.63 -15.25
C GLY A 196 8.05 15.59 -15.21
N SER A 197 8.05 16.61 -16.05
CA SER A 197 9.09 17.65 -16.07
C SER A 197 9.10 18.57 -14.84
N GLY A 198 8.13 18.44 -13.98
CA GLY A 198 8.07 19.19 -12.72
C GLY A 198 9.04 18.68 -11.64
N LEU A 199 9.48 17.41 -11.73
CA LEU A 199 10.59 16.87 -10.94
C LEU A 199 11.89 17.13 -11.71
N LEU A 200 12.82 17.89 -11.10
CA LEU A 200 14.06 18.33 -11.75
C LEU A 200 15.23 17.44 -11.36
N ASP A 201 15.28 16.98 -10.10
CA ASP A 201 16.33 16.09 -9.58
C ASP A 201 15.81 15.28 -8.39
N ALA A 202 16.46 14.15 -8.11
CA ALA A 202 16.19 13.33 -6.94
C ALA A 202 17.47 12.66 -6.44
N LYS A 203 17.68 12.68 -5.11
CA LYS A 203 18.76 11.95 -4.44
C LYS A 203 18.18 10.96 -3.45
N PRO A 204 18.85 9.81 -3.26
CA PRO A 204 20.09 9.38 -3.91
C PRO A 204 19.96 9.20 -5.42
N ALA A 205 21.04 9.24 -6.17
CA ALA A 205 21.04 9.14 -7.64
C ALA A 205 20.27 7.93 -8.15
N LEU A 206 20.33 6.82 -7.44
CA LEU A 206 19.59 5.59 -7.75
C LEU A 206 18.05 5.79 -7.75
N LEU A 207 17.53 6.71 -6.93
CA LEU A 207 16.11 7.09 -6.96
C LEU A 207 15.79 7.83 -8.26
N TYR A 208 16.64 8.76 -8.69
CA TYR A 208 16.43 9.50 -9.93
C TYR A 208 16.54 8.59 -11.16
N GLU A 209 17.50 7.66 -11.16
CA GLU A 209 17.62 6.62 -12.18
C GLU A 209 16.32 5.79 -12.27
N ALA A 210 15.81 5.33 -11.13
CA ALA A 210 14.55 4.58 -11.08
C ALA A 210 13.36 5.39 -11.63
N VAL A 211 13.34 6.70 -11.42
CA VAL A 211 12.28 7.59 -11.95
C VAL A 211 12.41 7.76 -13.46
N LEU A 212 13.63 7.94 -13.97
CA LEU A 212 13.91 8.16 -15.39
C LEU A 212 13.85 6.86 -16.20
N ASP A 213 14.05 5.71 -15.54
CA ASP A 213 14.13 4.43 -16.21
C ASP A 213 12.82 4.13 -16.97
N LYS A 214 12.97 3.65 -18.20
CA LYS A 214 11.83 3.17 -18.98
C LYS A 214 11.21 1.97 -18.26
N PRO A 215 9.89 1.75 -18.39
CA PRO A 215 9.26 0.63 -17.73
C PRO A 215 10.04 -0.65 -18.02
N ILE A 216 10.44 -1.35 -16.96
CA ILE A 216 11.08 -2.67 -17.04
C ILE A 216 10.15 -3.52 -17.90
N ASN A 217 10.59 -3.92 -19.09
CA ASN A 217 9.84 -4.83 -19.94
C ASN A 217 9.56 -6.10 -19.14
N ASP A 218 8.34 -6.63 -19.21
CA ASP A 218 7.89 -7.84 -18.48
C ASP A 218 8.79 -9.08 -18.66
N ALA A 219 9.73 -9.04 -19.61
CA ALA A 219 10.75 -10.07 -19.82
C ALA A 219 11.80 -10.21 -18.70
N GLN A 220 11.85 -9.27 -17.71
CA GLN A 220 12.77 -9.34 -16.56
C GLN A 220 12.05 -9.70 -15.24
N ARG A 221 10.79 -10.15 -15.31
CA ARG A 221 10.00 -10.62 -14.16
C ARG A 221 10.08 -12.14 -13.93
N GLN A 222 11.07 -12.82 -14.53
CA GLN A 222 11.30 -14.26 -14.27
C GLN A 222 12.17 -14.50 -13.06
#